data_54f68f628e37ce698e39db389235bb0b
#
_entry.id   54f68f628e37ce698e39db389235bb0b
#
_cell.length_a   1.000
_cell.length_b   1.000
_cell.length_c   1.000
_cell.angle_alpha   90.00
_cell.angle_beta   90.00
_cell.angle_gamma   90.00
#
_symmetry.space_group_name_H-M   'P 1'
#
loop_
_entity.id
_entity.type
_entity.pdbx_description
1 polymer ?
#
loop_
_entity_poly.entity_id
_entity_poly.type
_entity_poly.pdbx_seq_one_letter_code
_entity_poly.pdbx_strand_id
1 'polypeptide(L)'
;NKAGFKFSSSLYVSAAHNVRMARKSYDLHPNSIIVSWLPQYHDCGLMFLLLTIVSVATCVLTSPGAFVNRPRLWLELISEFSATCTPVPSFALPLVVKRGGIGKGTLPITLWSLRNLIIINEPICRESIEEFVDVFKPFGLNPSCISPYYGLAENCTFVSTAWRGNEDSTSFPNIPTHNKLL
;
A
#
# COMPACT_ATOMS: atom_id res chain seq x y z
N ASN A 1 -22.96 31.69 19.28
CA ASN A 1 -22.68 31.17 17.92
C ASN A 1 -22.19 29.74 18.00
N LYS A 2 -23.10 28.78 18.11
CA LYS A 2 -22.79 27.35 17.96
C LYS A 2 -22.80 27.03 16.47
N ALA A 3 -21.64 27.14 15.82
CA ALA A 3 -21.41 26.47 14.54
C ALA A 3 -21.31 24.98 14.83
N GLY A 4 -22.44 24.32 14.98
CA GLY A 4 -22.50 22.87 15.05
C GLY A 4 -22.03 22.32 13.69
N PHE A 5 -20.88 21.65 13.64
CA PHE A 5 -20.51 20.79 12.55
C PHE A 5 -21.59 19.70 12.44
N LYS A 6 -22.59 19.96 11.61
CA LYS A 6 -23.46 18.88 11.13
C LYS A 6 -22.63 18.06 10.15
N PHE A 7 -21.87 17.09 10.65
CA PHE A 7 -21.41 16.01 9.81
C PHE A 7 -22.64 15.33 9.26
N SER A 8 -22.92 15.54 7.99
CA SER A 8 -24.04 14.94 7.31
C SER A 8 -23.92 13.42 7.42
N SER A 9 -25.00 12.74 7.79
CA SER A 9 -25.06 11.27 7.80
C SER A 9 -24.63 10.67 6.46
N SER A 10 -24.82 11.39 5.36
CA SER A 10 -24.36 11.00 4.02
C SER A 10 -22.84 10.88 3.92
N LEU A 11 -22.07 11.69 4.65
CA LEU A 11 -20.60 11.62 4.64
C LEU A 11 -20.09 10.32 5.28
N TYR A 12 -20.70 9.89 6.39
CA TYR A 12 -20.36 8.61 7.02
C TYR A 12 -20.72 7.42 6.13
N VAL A 13 -21.86 7.48 5.45
CA VAL A 13 -22.28 6.44 4.51
C VAL A 13 -21.30 6.36 3.34
N SER A 14 -20.89 7.50 2.79
CA SER A 14 -19.92 7.57 1.70
C SER A 14 -18.56 7.02 2.12
N ALA A 15 -18.04 7.40 3.29
CA ALA A 15 -16.79 6.88 3.82
C ALA A 15 -16.84 5.35 4.05
N ALA A 16 -17.90 4.87 4.66
CA ALA A 16 -18.10 3.42 4.89
C ALA A 16 -18.22 2.65 3.58
N HIS A 17 -18.89 3.21 2.57
CA HIS A 17 -18.97 2.63 1.23
C HIS A 17 -17.58 2.56 0.58
N ASN A 18 -16.82 3.66 0.63
CA ASN A 18 -15.49 3.77 0.06
C ASN A 18 -14.53 2.72 0.64
N VAL A 19 -14.49 2.57 1.98
CA VAL A 19 -13.68 1.55 2.65
C VAL A 19 -14.10 0.13 2.23
N ARG A 20 -15.41 -0.14 2.07
CA ARG A 20 -15.90 -1.45 1.59
C ARG A 20 -15.49 -1.72 0.15
N MET A 21 -15.51 -0.71 -0.71
CA MET A 21 -15.05 -0.84 -2.10
C MET A 21 -13.55 -1.13 -2.15
N ALA A 22 -12.73 -0.42 -1.38
CA ALA A 22 -11.30 -0.67 -1.26
C ALA A 22 -11.02 -2.09 -0.73
N ARG A 23 -11.75 -2.52 0.32
CA ARG A 23 -11.68 -3.89 0.84
C ARG A 23 -11.90 -4.94 -0.25
N LYS A 24 -12.96 -4.76 -1.05
CA LYS A 24 -13.29 -5.67 -2.16
C LYS A 24 -12.22 -5.67 -3.24
N SER A 25 -11.71 -4.49 -3.61
CA SER A 25 -10.68 -4.34 -4.65
C SER A 25 -9.35 -5.00 -4.28
N TYR A 26 -9.01 -5.02 -3.00
CA TYR A 26 -7.78 -5.64 -2.50
C TYR A 26 -8.00 -7.06 -1.94
N ASP A 27 -9.22 -7.58 -2.02
CA ASP A 27 -9.60 -8.90 -1.50
C ASP A 27 -9.16 -9.11 -0.04
N LEU A 28 -9.42 -8.10 0.80
CA LEU A 28 -9.06 -8.16 2.22
C LEU A 28 -10.11 -8.93 3.03
N HIS A 29 -9.63 -9.83 3.88
CA HIS A 29 -10.43 -10.75 4.69
C HIS A 29 -9.76 -10.99 6.07
N PRO A 30 -10.40 -11.71 7.01
CA PRO A 30 -9.88 -11.87 8.37
C PRO A 30 -8.47 -12.46 8.49
N ASN A 31 -8.03 -13.24 7.50
CA ASN A 31 -6.67 -13.78 7.47
C ASN A 31 -5.65 -12.85 6.79
N SER A 32 -6.07 -11.67 6.35
CA SER A 32 -5.16 -10.67 5.79
C SER A 32 -4.33 -10.03 6.89
N ILE A 33 -3.05 -9.78 6.60
CA ILE A 33 -2.13 -9.08 7.49
C ILE A 33 -1.63 -7.85 6.77
N ILE A 34 -1.89 -6.68 7.35
CA ILE A 34 -1.53 -5.38 6.77
C ILE A 34 -0.36 -4.81 7.57
N VAL A 35 0.78 -4.59 6.91
CA VAL A 35 1.91 -3.84 7.49
C VAL A 35 1.83 -2.40 7.00
N SER A 36 1.81 -1.43 7.92
CA SER A 36 1.77 -0.02 7.57
C SER A 36 2.67 0.82 8.47
N TRP A 37 3.38 1.77 7.86
CA TRP A 37 4.15 2.81 8.52
C TRP A 37 3.59 4.20 8.24
N LEU A 38 2.45 4.28 7.52
CA LEU A 38 1.81 5.55 7.18
C LEU A 38 1.33 6.28 8.44
N PRO A 39 1.45 7.61 8.47
CA PRO A 39 0.94 8.40 9.58
C PRO A 39 -0.59 8.32 9.63
N GLN A 40 -1.13 7.94 10.79
CA GLN A 40 -2.58 7.72 10.95
C GLN A 40 -3.40 9.01 11.01
N TYR A 41 -2.74 10.14 11.19
CA TYR A 41 -3.37 11.46 11.10
C TYR A 41 -3.50 11.96 9.63
N HIS A 42 -2.93 11.22 8.68
CA HIS A 42 -3.11 11.43 7.25
C HIS A 42 -4.26 10.54 6.74
N ASP A 43 -5.03 11.03 5.78
CA ASP A 43 -6.19 10.33 5.22
C ASP A 43 -5.87 8.91 4.74
N CYS A 44 -4.75 8.71 4.05
CA CYS A 44 -4.34 7.38 3.60
C CYS A 44 -4.01 6.46 4.77
N GLY A 45 -3.28 6.92 5.78
CA GLY A 45 -2.98 6.10 6.97
C GLY A 45 -4.23 5.73 7.74
N LEU A 46 -5.17 6.67 7.89
CA LEU A 46 -6.47 6.43 8.50
C LEU A 46 -7.29 5.43 7.69
N MET A 47 -7.32 5.56 6.37
CA MET A 47 -8.06 4.65 5.49
C MET A 47 -7.58 3.21 5.64
N PHE A 48 -6.26 2.96 5.67
CA PHE A 48 -5.73 1.60 5.87
C PHE A 48 -6.01 1.05 7.26
N LEU A 49 -6.06 1.89 8.30
CA LEU A 49 -6.52 1.48 9.62
C LEU A 49 -8.01 1.07 9.59
N LEU A 50 -8.86 1.86 8.96
CA LEU A 50 -10.29 1.53 8.80
C LEU A 50 -10.51 0.28 7.95
N LEU A 51 -9.70 0.08 6.90
CA LEU A 51 -9.71 -1.14 6.10
C LEU A 51 -9.40 -2.38 6.95
N THR A 52 -8.45 -2.28 7.86
CA THR A 52 -8.13 -3.36 8.79
C THR A 52 -9.33 -3.72 9.67
N ILE A 53 -9.98 -2.71 10.24
CA ILE A 53 -11.16 -2.89 11.10
C ILE A 53 -12.31 -3.54 10.32
N VAL A 54 -12.66 -2.99 9.15
CA VAL A 54 -13.78 -3.49 8.32
C VAL A 54 -13.51 -4.89 7.76
N SER A 55 -12.23 -5.24 7.56
CA SER A 55 -11.84 -6.57 7.06
C SER A 55 -11.66 -7.59 8.18
N VAL A 56 -11.70 -7.17 9.45
CA VAL A 56 -11.35 -7.98 10.64
C VAL A 56 -9.94 -8.57 10.47
N ALA A 57 -9.05 -7.80 9.84
CA ALA A 57 -7.69 -8.21 9.51
C ALA A 57 -6.72 -7.87 10.65
N THR A 58 -5.52 -8.43 10.62
CA THR A 58 -4.43 -8.04 11.52
C THR A 58 -3.71 -6.82 10.96
N CYS A 59 -3.37 -5.85 11.84
CA CYS A 59 -2.57 -4.68 11.49
C CYS A 59 -1.27 -4.65 12.27
N VAL A 60 -0.16 -4.58 11.55
CA VAL A 60 1.17 -4.36 12.11
C VAL A 60 1.57 -2.93 11.80
N LEU A 61 1.69 -2.11 12.84
CA LEU A 61 1.97 -0.69 12.70
C LEU A 61 3.40 -0.37 13.13
N THR A 62 4.05 0.48 12.36
CA THR A 62 5.28 1.16 12.75
C THR A 62 5.18 2.65 12.44
N SER A 63 6.17 3.43 12.83
CA SER A 63 6.11 4.88 12.61
C SER A 63 6.83 5.30 11.32
N PRO A 64 6.43 6.43 10.70
CA PRO A 64 7.18 7.03 9.61
C PRO A 64 8.64 7.29 9.96
N GLY A 65 8.92 7.74 11.19
CA GLY A 65 10.29 7.98 11.67
C GLY A 65 11.11 6.69 11.73
N ALA A 66 10.54 5.57 12.17
CA ALA A 66 11.21 4.28 12.19
C ALA A 66 11.55 3.82 10.77
N PHE A 67 10.62 4.00 9.82
CA PHE A 67 10.85 3.70 8.41
C PHE A 67 11.98 4.55 7.81
N VAL A 68 11.94 5.87 8.00
CA VAL A 68 12.95 6.79 7.42
C VAL A 68 14.35 6.49 7.98
N ASN A 69 14.44 6.20 9.28
CA ASN A 69 15.71 5.85 9.91
C ASN A 69 16.24 4.48 9.46
N ARG A 70 15.34 3.51 9.29
CA ARG A 70 15.68 2.13 8.91
C ARG A 70 14.67 1.58 7.90
N PRO A 71 14.78 1.92 6.60
CA PRO A 71 13.81 1.50 5.58
C PRO A 71 13.65 -0.02 5.48
N ARG A 72 14.71 -0.79 5.79
CA ARG A 72 14.68 -2.24 5.85
C ARG A 72 13.70 -2.81 6.86
N LEU A 73 13.41 -2.08 7.96
CA LEU A 73 12.44 -2.51 8.98
C LEU A 73 11.07 -2.85 8.35
N TRP A 74 10.65 -2.08 7.36
CA TRP A 74 9.40 -2.36 6.65
C TRP A 74 9.40 -3.74 5.98
N LEU A 75 10.48 -4.11 5.29
CA LEU A 75 10.62 -5.42 4.64
C LEU A 75 10.72 -6.56 5.67
N GLU A 76 11.41 -6.32 6.78
CA GLU A 76 11.52 -7.27 7.89
C GLU A 76 10.17 -7.56 8.52
N LEU A 77 9.36 -6.53 8.77
CA LEU A 77 8.00 -6.68 9.29
C LEU A 77 7.09 -7.45 8.30
N ILE A 78 7.20 -7.17 6.99
CA ILE A 78 6.48 -7.93 5.98
C ILE A 78 6.86 -9.41 6.05
N SER A 79 8.14 -9.70 6.14
CA SER A 79 8.66 -11.06 6.21
C SER A 79 8.27 -11.77 7.51
N GLU A 80 8.47 -11.12 8.64
CA GLU A 80 8.23 -11.68 9.98
C GLU A 80 6.76 -12.05 10.20
N PHE A 81 5.86 -11.14 9.81
CA PHE A 81 4.42 -11.34 9.97
C PHE A 81 3.75 -12.02 8.77
N SER A 82 4.51 -12.39 7.73
CA SER A 82 3.95 -12.93 6.48
C SER A 82 2.84 -12.03 5.93
N ALA A 83 3.11 -10.72 5.87
CA ALA A 83 2.11 -9.73 5.48
C ALA A 83 1.58 -9.98 4.06
N THR A 84 0.27 -9.83 3.90
CA THR A 84 -0.41 -10.01 2.60
C THR A 84 -0.67 -8.69 1.89
N CYS A 85 -0.65 -7.57 2.64
CA CYS A 85 -0.96 -6.25 2.12
C CYS A 85 -0.08 -5.19 2.79
N THR A 86 0.37 -4.22 2.01
CA THR A 86 1.12 -3.07 2.52
C THR A 86 0.94 -1.84 1.61
N PRO A 87 0.52 -0.69 2.16
CA PRO A 87 0.55 0.58 1.44
C PRO A 87 1.93 1.21 1.48
N VAL A 88 2.34 1.81 0.39
CA VAL A 88 3.64 2.48 0.29
C VAL A 88 3.57 3.69 -0.67
N PRO A 89 4.05 4.88 -0.27
CA PRO A 89 4.24 6.00 -1.20
C PRO A 89 5.31 5.70 -2.24
N SER A 90 5.14 6.19 -3.45
CA SER A 90 6.03 5.93 -4.58
C SER A 90 7.51 6.24 -4.28
N PHE A 91 7.79 7.35 -3.58
CA PHE A 91 9.15 7.76 -3.19
C PHE A 91 9.88 6.75 -2.30
N ALA A 92 9.14 5.92 -1.59
CA ALA A 92 9.73 4.96 -0.65
C ALA A 92 10.41 3.79 -1.36
N LEU A 93 9.97 3.43 -2.57
CA LEU A 93 10.57 2.31 -3.32
C LEU A 93 12.07 2.53 -3.60
N PRO A 94 12.51 3.64 -4.23
CA PRO A 94 13.93 3.88 -4.44
C PRO A 94 14.70 4.09 -3.12
N LEU A 95 14.06 4.60 -2.07
CA LEU A 95 14.68 4.71 -0.76
C LEU A 95 15.01 3.34 -0.17
N VAL A 96 14.08 2.39 -0.29
CA VAL A 96 14.28 1.02 0.18
C VAL A 96 15.32 0.29 -0.65
N VAL A 97 15.35 0.47 -1.97
CA VAL A 97 16.40 -0.08 -2.83
C VAL A 97 17.78 0.41 -2.39
N LYS A 98 17.94 1.71 -2.16
CA LYS A 98 19.23 2.33 -1.78
C LYS A 98 19.66 2.02 -0.35
N ARG A 99 18.74 1.94 0.60
CA ARG A 99 19.02 1.88 2.04
C ARG A 99 18.46 0.62 2.73
N GLY A 100 17.68 -0.18 2.04
CA GLY A 100 17.10 -1.42 2.57
C GLY A 100 18.12 -2.53 2.82
N GLY A 101 19.36 -2.34 2.35
CA GLY A 101 20.55 -3.10 2.70
C GLY A 101 20.39 -4.62 2.51
N ILE A 102 20.57 -5.11 1.29
CA ILE A 102 20.75 -6.53 1.01
C ILE A 102 22.27 -6.78 1.07
N GLY A 103 22.80 -6.84 2.26
CA GLY A 103 24.25 -7.04 2.47
C GLY A 103 24.56 -8.33 3.24
N LYS A 104 25.83 -8.75 3.19
CA LYS A 104 26.33 -9.85 4.02
C LYS A 104 26.04 -9.56 5.50
N GLY A 105 25.40 -10.51 6.21
CA GLY A 105 25.09 -10.41 7.64
C GLY A 105 23.73 -9.80 7.98
N THR A 106 22.89 -9.47 7.00
CA THR A 106 21.50 -9.08 7.24
C THR A 106 20.61 -10.33 7.35
N LEU A 107 19.59 -10.25 8.23
CA LEU A 107 18.60 -11.33 8.32
C LEU A 107 17.93 -11.58 6.96
N PRO A 108 17.70 -12.83 6.59
CA PRO A 108 16.99 -13.15 5.37
C PRO A 108 15.57 -12.57 5.44
N ILE A 109 15.11 -11.99 4.33
CA ILE A 109 13.72 -11.55 4.17
C ILE A 109 13.03 -12.43 3.14
N THR A 110 11.71 -12.55 3.27
CA THR A 110 10.86 -13.22 2.27
C THR A 110 9.61 -12.38 2.02
N LEU A 111 9.24 -12.24 0.75
CA LEU A 111 8.10 -11.43 0.31
C LEU A 111 7.02 -12.27 -0.40
N TRP A 112 7.09 -13.60 -0.32
CA TRP A 112 6.17 -14.53 -0.97
C TRP A 112 4.71 -14.37 -0.52
N SER A 113 4.49 -13.86 0.68
CA SER A 113 3.16 -13.65 1.24
C SER A 113 2.42 -12.46 0.65
N LEU A 114 3.16 -11.48 0.08
CA LEU A 114 2.56 -10.24 -0.44
C LEU A 114 1.64 -10.52 -1.62
N ARG A 115 0.39 -10.09 -1.47
CA ARG A 115 -0.65 -10.09 -2.50
C ARG A 115 -0.98 -8.69 -3.00
N ASN A 116 -0.79 -7.69 -2.13
CA ASN A 116 -1.09 -6.29 -2.40
C ASN A 116 0.05 -5.38 -1.91
N LEU A 117 0.89 -4.93 -2.83
CA LEU A 117 1.80 -3.81 -2.64
C LEU A 117 1.12 -2.57 -3.25
N ILE A 118 0.48 -1.77 -2.40
CA ILE A 118 -0.38 -0.67 -2.86
C ILE A 118 0.45 0.60 -2.92
N ILE A 119 0.69 1.11 -4.13
CA ILE A 119 1.47 2.33 -4.36
C ILE A 119 0.54 3.52 -4.34
N ILE A 120 0.77 4.43 -3.40
CA ILE A 120 -0.14 5.56 -3.07
C ILE A 120 0.53 6.93 -3.25
N ASN A 121 -0.31 7.97 -3.30
CA ASN A 121 -0.06 9.40 -3.02
C ASN A 121 0.77 10.21 -4.01
N GLU A 122 1.42 9.64 -5.00
CA GLU A 122 2.27 10.41 -5.92
C GLU A 122 2.15 9.89 -7.34
N PRO A 123 2.57 10.68 -8.34
CA PRO A 123 2.75 10.14 -9.68
C PRO A 123 3.61 8.89 -9.63
N ILE A 124 3.12 7.83 -10.21
CA ILE A 124 3.79 6.53 -10.19
C ILE A 124 4.93 6.57 -11.20
N CYS A 125 6.16 6.42 -10.69
CA CYS A 125 7.36 6.29 -11.51
C CYS A 125 7.57 4.82 -11.85
N ARG A 126 7.41 4.48 -13.12
CA ARG A 126 7.54 3.11 -13.61
C ARG A 126 8.93 2.55 -13.36
N GLU A 127 9.96 3.34 -13.62
CA GLU A 127 11.36 2.95 -13.46
C GLU A 127 11.67 2.56 -12.01
N SER A 128 11.11 3.30 -11.05
CA SER A 128 11.28 2.99 -9.62
C SER A 128 10.60 1.68 -9.22
N ILE A 129 9.48 1.34 -9.85
CA ILE A 129 8.81 0.06 -9.62
C ILE A 129 9.63 -1.08 -10.23
N GLU A 130 10.10 -0.92 -11.46
CA GLU A 130 10.92 -1.92 -12.16
C GLU A 130 12.18 -2.21 -11.37
N GLU A 131 12.91 -1.17 -10.94
CA GLU A 131 14.11 -1.32 -10.10
C GLU A 131 13.80 -2.06 -8.78
N PHE A 132 12.70 -1.69 -8.11
CA PHE A 132 12.28 -2.35 -6.89
C PHE A 132 11.95 -3.84 -7.11
N VAL A 133 11.25 -4.15 -8.19
CA VAL A 133 10.92 -5.54 -8.55
C VAL A 133 12.17 -6.35 -8.85
N ASP A 134 13.08 -5.82 -9.66
CA ASP A 134 14.32 -6.52 -10.04
C ASP A 134 15.15 -6.86 -8.80
N VAL A 135 15.25 -5.94 -7.84
CA VAL A 135 15.99 -6.13 -6.60
C VAL A 135 15.30 -7.15 -5.68
N PHE A 136 13.97 -7.14 -5.57
CA PHE A 136 13.25 -7.94 -4.57
C PHE A 136 12.58 -9.21 -5.12
N LYS A 137 12.53 -9.40 -6.42
CA LYS A 137 12.07 -10.65 -7.05
C LYS A 137 12.80 -11.90 -6.56
N PRO A 138 14.14 -11.90 -6.36
CA PRO A 138 14.84 -13.05 -5.76
C PRO A 138 14.41 -13.37 -4.33
N PHE A 139 13.80 -12.44 -3.62
CA PHE A 139 13.27 -12.60 -2.27
C PHE A 139 11.78 -12.98 -2.26
N GLY A 140 11.22 -13.31 -3.41
CA GLY A 140 9.85 -13.79 -3.56
C GLY A 140 8.81 -12.71 -3.85
N LEU A 141 9.22 -11.49 -4.16
CA LEU A 141 8.27 -10.47 -4.61
C LEU A 141 7.68 -10.87 -5.96
N ASN A 142 6.35 -11.07 -5.98
CA ASN A 142 5.63 -11.31 -7.23
C ASN A 142 5.23 -9.95 -7.83
N PRO A 143 5.65 -9.61 -9.06
CA PRO A 143 5.28 -8.34 -9.70
C PRO A 143 3.76 -8.12 -9.79
N SER A 144 2.97 -9.18 -9.89
CA SER A 144 1.51 -9.08 -9.95
C SER A 144 0.86 -8.57 -8.65
N CYS A 145 1.61 -8.53 -7.53
CA CYS A 145 1.10 -7.95 -6.29
C CYS A 145 1.06 -6.41 -6.30
N ILE A 146 1.70 -5.76 -7.28
CA ILE A 146 1.76 -4.32 -7.36
C ILE A 146 0.41 -3.76 -7.76
N SER A 147 -0.14 -2.91 -6.91
CA SER A 147 -1.46 -2.31 -7.08
C SER A 147 -1.34 -0.79 -7.05
N PRO A 148 -1.25 -0.13 -8.23
CA PRO A 148 -1.34 1.31 -8.29
C PRO A 148 -2.66 1.79 -7.71
N TYR A 149 -2.60 2.86 -6.93
CA TYR A 149 -3.75 3.44 -6.27
C TYR A 149 -3.92 4.89 -6.69
N TYR A 150 -5.14 5.24 -7.04
CA TYR A 150 -5.54 6.62 -7.20
C TYR A 150 -6.60 6.99 -6.17
N GLY A 151 -6.38 8.05 -5.44
CA GLY A 151 -7.27 8.53 -4.41
C GLY A 151 -7.26 10.04 -4.26
N LEU A 152 -8.35 10.56 -3.72
CA LEU A 152 -8.58 11.96 -3.39
C LEU A 152 -9.17 12.04 -1.99
N ALA A 153 -8.66 12.95 -1.15
CA ALA A 153 -9.19 13.18 0.20
C ALA A 153 -10.68 13.51 0.18
N GLU A 154 -11.13 14.27 -0.82
CA GLU A 154 -12.53 14.66 -1.05
C GLU A 154 -13.44 13.47 -1.35
N ASN A 155 -12.87 12.35 -1.81
CA ASN A 155 -13.58 11.09 -2.09
C ASN A 155 -13.31 10.01 -1.05
N CYS A 156 -13.02 10.39 0.19
CA CYS A 156 -12.67 9.47 1.27
C CYS A 156 -11.49 8.54 0.89
N THR A 157 -10.56 9.07 0.15
CA THR A 157 -9.30 8.55 -0.34
C THR A 157 -9.35 7.57 -1.51
N PHE A 158 -10.12 6.48 -1.47
CA PHE A 158 -10.11 5.49 -2.54
C PHE A 158 -10.99 5.91 -3.74
N VAL A 159 -10.40 6.03 -4.90
CA VAL A 159 -11.11 6.26 -6.18
C VAL A 159 -11.00 5.04 -7.08
N SER A 160 -9.77 4.59 -7.33
CA SER A 160 -9.54 3.43 -8.19
C SER A 160 -8.21 2.75 -7.90
N THR A 161 -8.11 1.52 -8.37
CA THR A 161 -6.86 0.76 -8.43
C THR A 161 -6.78 0.03 -9.75
N ALA A 162 -5.61 -0.46 -10.13
CA ALA A 162 -5.49 -1.29 -11.31
C ALA A 162 -6.34 -2.55 -11.15
N TRP A 163 -7.15 -2.85 -12.17
CA TRP A 163 -7.93 -4.08 -12.21
C TRP A 163 -6.99 -5.27 -12.41
N ARG A 164 -7.10 -6.25 -11.54
CA ARG A 164 -6.41 -7.53 -11.73
C ARG A 164 -7.27 -8.40 -12.64
N GLY A 165 -7.03 -8.30 -13.95
CA GLY A 165 -7.51 -9.32 -14.90
C GLY A 165 -6.75 -10.62 -14.67
N ASN A 166 -7.36 -11.75 -15.05
CA ASN A 166 -6.75 -13.10 -15.02
C ASN A 166 -5.62 -13.28 -16.06
N GLU A 167 -4.90 -12.24 -16.39
CA GLU A 167 -3.84 -12.27 -17.39
C GLU A 167 -2.49 -12.50 -16.74
N ASP A 168 -1.71 -13.34 -17.38
CA ASP A 168 -0.39 -13.85 -17.04
C ASP A 168 0.37 -13.14 -15.91
N SER A 169 0.66 -13.90 -14.87
CA SER A 169 1.31 -13.47 -13.62
C SER A 169 2.75 -12.93 -13.76
N THR A 170 3.19 -12.62 -14.97
CA THR A 170 4.56 -12.19 -15.28
C THR A 170 4.65 -10.77 -15.84
N SER A 171 3.53 -10.13 -16.19
CA SER A 171 3.52 -8.77 -16.72
C SER A 171 3.13 -7.75 -15.66
N PHE A 172 3.78 -6.59 -15.69
CA PHE A 172 3.35 -5.44 -14.92
C PHE A 172 1.91 -5.07 -15.31
N PRO A 173 1.03 -4.75 -14.34
CA PRO A 173 -0.26 -4.18 -14.70
C PRO A 173 -0.02 -2.94 -15.57
N ASN A 174 -0.83 -2.76 -16.62
CA ASN A 174 -0.78 -1.56 -17.45
C ASN A 174 -1.02 -0.33 -16.55
N ILE A 175 0.05 0.33 -16.16
CA ILE A 175 0.00 1.57 -15.39
C ILE A 175 -0.30 2.66 -16.40
N PRO A 176 -1.43 3.39 -16.27
CA PRO A 176 -1.69 4.53 -17.12
C PRO A 176 -0.53 5.53 -16.95
N THR A 177 0.32 5.63 -17.95
CA THR A 177 1.35 6.66 -17.96
C THR A 177 0.67 7.99 -18.30
N HIS A 178 0.62 8.90 -17.34
CA HIS A 178 0.14 10.28 -17.54
C HIS A 178 1.10 11.13 -18.40
N ASN A 179 1.64 10.56 -19.47
CA ASN A 179 2.53 11.28 -20.39
C ASN A 179 1.77 12.10 -21.46
N LYS A 180 0.50 12.44 -21.22
CA LYS A 180 -0.28 13.31 -22.12
C LYS A 180 -1.09 14.35 -21.36
N LEU A 181 -0.43 15.17 -20.55
CA LEU A 181 -0.91 16.49 -20.14
C LEU A 181 0.29 17.43 -20.06
N LEU A 182 0.81 17.78 -21.20
CA LEU A 182 1.50 19.04 -21.50
C LEU A 182 1.00 19.53 -22.83
#